data_2076e77d970eca79027c897a0a98f323
#
_entry.id   2076e77d970eca79027c897a0a98f323
#
_cell.length_a   1.000
_cell.length_b   1.000
_cell.length_c   1.000
_cell.angle_alpha   90.00
_cell.angle_beta   90.00
_cell.angle_gamma   90.00
#
_symmetry.space_group_name_H-M   'P 1'
#
loop_
_entity.id
_entity.type
_entity.pdbx_description
1 polymer ?
#
loop_
_entity_poly.entity_id
_entity_poly.type
_entity_poly.pdbx_seq_one_letter_code
_entity_poly.pdbx_strand_id
1 'polypeptide(L)'
;MSDQEHKSSGWKVDDDAAELYEEYFVPIIFAPWGERLVDRADLQEGDRVLDVATGTGIVARRAAAEVGNSGSVVGVDIDSGMLAVAKDQASDIQPAIEWWEGDAADLPFPDERFDAVFCQQGLQLFDEPLAALEEMRRVLSPDGLAVLAVWRSVEYSPGYVVLADALDRHLEEGAGEMMRSPFDAWDTAELRKLVRDAGFDDVTATIGFGTERFPSIEEFVRREVVITPLAARFESADPSVRSALIETVEDGLGDYVDDEGLVFPHQLSVVTAR
;
A
#
# COMPACT_ATOMS: atom_id res chain seq x y z
N MET A 1 18.91 -29.15 12.59
CA MET A 1 18.06 -28.89 11.43
C MET A 1 16.73 -28.47 12.01
N SER A 2 16.55 -27.18 12.22
CA SER A 2 15.32 -26.56 12.72
C SER A 2 14.65 -25.93 11.50
N ASP A 3 13.49 -26.46 11.12
CA ASP A 3 12.58 -25.84 10.17
C ASP A 3 12.18 -24.48 10.75
N GLN A 4 12.74 -23.42 10.23
CA GLN A 4 12.16 -22.10 10.34
C GLN A 4 11.07 -22.05 9.27
N GLU A 5 9.83 -22.29 9.69
CA GLU A 5 8.66 -21.92 8.90
C GLU A 5 8.75 -20.41 8.62
N HIS A 6 8.95 -20.08 7.35
CA HIS A 6 8.79 -18.72 6.85
C HIS A 6 7.34 -18.31 7.14
N LYS A 7 7.18 -17.41 8.09
CA LYS A 7 5.95 -16.66 8.25
C LYS A 7 5.87 -15.65 7.09
N SER A 8 5.43 -16.12 5.91
CA SER A 8 4.94 -15.19 4.90
C SER A 8 3.82 -14.37 5.52
N SER A 9 3.93 -13.04 5.44
CA SER A 9 2.89 -12.11 5.91
C SER A 9 1.52 -12.63 5.43
N GLY A 10 0.52 -12.68 6.31
CA GLY A 10 -0.77 -13.32 6.06
C GLY A 10 -1.69 -12.62 5.05
N TRP A 11 -1.15 -11.72 4.21
CA TRP A 11 -1.83 -10.94 3.18
C TRP A 11 -1.70 -11.59 1.78
N LYS A 12 -1.84 -12.91 1.67
CA LYS A 12 -2.09 -13.51 0.35
C LYS A 12 -3.56 -13.32 0.03
N VAL A 13 -3.81 -12.60 -1.02
CA VAL A 13 -5.13 -12.24 -1.53
C VAL A 13 -5.52 -13.26 -2.61
N ASP A 14 -6.72 -13.83 -2.56
CA ASP A 14 -7.24 -14.68 -3.64
C ASP A 14 -7.40 -13.83 -4.92
N ASP A 15 -7.39 -14.46 -6.12
CA ASP A 15 -7.47 -13.75 -7.42
C ASP A 15 -8.65 -12.74 -7.48
N ASP A 16 -9.82 -13.10 -6.92
CA ASP A 16 -11.00 -12.24 -6.85
C ASP A 16 -10.76 -11.00 -5.95
N ALA A 17 -9.88 -11.09 -4.96
CA ALA A 17 -9.63 -9.99 -4.03
C ALA A 17 -8.67 -8.95 -4.61
N ALA A 18 -7.79 -9.28 -5.57
CA ALA A 18 -6.98 -8.31 -6.29
C ALA A 18 -7.85 -7.40 -7.19
N GLU A 19 -8.92 -7.95 -7.80
CA GLU A 19 -9.90 -7.16 -8.55
C GLU A 19 -10.70 -6.24 -7.63
N LEU A 20 -11.15 -6.73 -6.46
CA LEU A 20 -11.84 -5.92 -5.46
C LEU A 20 -10.94 -4.83 -4.87
N TYR A 21 -9.65 -5.12 -4.68
CA TYR A 21 -8.66 -4.12 -4.28
C TYR A 21 -8.56 -2.98 -5.32
N GLU A 22 -8.44 -3.32 -6.61
CA GLU A 22 -8.41 -2.31 -7.68
C GLU A 22 -9.71 -1.50 -7.72
N GLU A 23 -10.88 -2.16 -7.62
CA GLU A 23 -12.18 -1.50 -7.72
C GLU A 23 -12.48 -0.59 -6.53
N TYR A 24 -12.16 -1.02 -5.30
CA TYR A 24 -12.63 -0.35 -4.09
C TYR A 24 -11.59 0.55 -3.43
N PHE A 25 -10.33 0.13 -3.39
CA PHE A 25 -9.29 0.83 -2.62
C PHE A 25 -8.41 1.72 -3.48
N VAL A 26 -8.08 1.29 -4.69
CA VAL A 26 -7.25 2.12 -5.57
C VAL A 26 -7.86 3.50 -5.76
N PRO A 27 -9.14 3.69 -6.10
CA PRO A 27 -9.71 5.03 -6.29
C PRO A 27 -9.74 5.88 -5.00
N ILE A 28 -9.94 5.25 -3.85
CA ILE A 28 -10.17 5.95 -2.57
C ILE A 28 -8.87 6.27 -1.86
N ILE A 29 -7.91 5.34 -1.87
CA ILE A 29 -6.69 5.41 -1.07
C ILE A 29 -5.46 5.56 -1.97
N PHE A 30 -5.22 4.59 -2.86
CA PHE A 30 -3.92 4.45 -3.51
C PHE A 30 -3.71 5.41 -4.67
N ALA A 31 -4.72 5.72 -5.49
CA ALA A 31 -4.58 6.63 -6.62
C ALA A 31 -4.30 8.09 -6.19
N PRO A 32 -4.99 8.66 -5.17
CA PRO A 32 -4.67 9.99 -4.67
C PRO A 32 -3.25 10.11 -4.11
N TRP A 33 -2.72 9.03 -3.50
CA TRP A 33 -1.36 9.01 -3.01
C TRP A 33 -0.34 8.75 -4.14
N GLY A 34 -0.64 7.84 -5.06
CA GLY A 34 0.20 7.58 -6.23
C GLY A 34 0.47 8.84 -7.04
N GLU A 35 -0.55 9.67 -7.29
CA GLU A 35 -0.40 10.98 -7.93
C GLU A 35 0.58 11.88 -7.16
N ARG A 36 0.40 12.04 -5.84
CA ARG A 36 1.26 12.87 -5.00
C ARG A 36 2.71 12.36 -4.93
N LEU A 37 2.92 11.04 -4.98
CA LEU A 37 4.27 10.46 -4.94
C LEU A 37 4.99 10.68 -6.29
N VAL A 38 4.28 10.50 -7.39
CA VAL A 38 4.82 10.76 -8.74
C VAL A 38 5.16 12.24 -8.91
N ASP A 39 4.27 13.16 -8.48
CA ASP A 39 4.53 14.60 -8.49
C ASP A 39 5.80 14.97 -7.69
N ARG A 40 6.07 14.27 -6.56
CA ARG A 40 7.29 14.52 -5.75
C ARG A 40 8.58 14.10 -6.44
N ALA A 41 8.51 13.15 -7.34
CA ALA A 41 9.67 12.67 -8.05
C ALA A 41 10.13 13.64 -9.15
N ASP A 42 9.26 14.57 -9.59
CA ASP A 42 9.54 15.52 -10.68
C ASP A 42 10.08 14.80 -11.92
N LEU A 43 9.42 13.68 -12.29
CA LEU A 43 9.83 12.82 -13.39
C LEU A 43 9.96 13.60 -14.70
N GLN A 44 10.97 13.24 -15.50
CA GLN A 44 11.22 13.86 -16.79
C GLN A 44 10.91 12.87 -17.92
N GLU A 45 10.57 13.40 -19.09
CA GLU A 45 10.45 12.57 -20.30
C GLU A 45 11.74 11.79 -20.58
N GLY A 46 11.63 10.48 -20.64
CA GLY A 46 12.76 9.59 -20.86
C GLY A 46 13.29 8.89 -19.60
N ASP A 47 12.80 9.23 -18.40
CA ASP A 47 13.22 8.60 -17.16
C ASP A 47 12.87 7.10 -17.11
N ARG A 48 13.71 6.35 -16.40
CA ARG A 48 13.54 4.92 -16.12
C ARG A 48 13.02 4.76 -14.69
N VAL A 49 11.84 4.21 -14.55
CA VAL A 49 11.13 4.13 -13.28
C VAL A 49 10.94 2.69 -12.84
N LEU A 50 11.13 2.43 -11.55
CA LEU A 50 10.77 1.18 -10.88
C LEU A 50 9.70 1.46 -9.81
N ASP A 51 8.65 0.66 -9.80
CA ASP A 51 7.60 0.64 -8.77
C ASP A 51 7.68 -0.70 -8.03
N VAL A 52 8.14 -0.68 -6.78
CA VAL A 52 8.36 -1.86 -5.92
C VAL A 52 7.16 -2.09 -5.03
N ALA A 53 6.70 -3.33 -4.94
CA ALA A 53 5.40 -3.70 -4.40
C ALA A 53 4.27 -2.93 -5.13
N THR A 54 4.29 -3.06 -6.44
CA THR A 54 3.45 -2.27 -7.36
C THR A 54 1.96 -2.55 -7.20
N GLY A 55 1.58 -3.69 -6.58
CA GLY A 55 0.21 -4.12 -6.45
C GLY A 55 -0.47 -4.22 -7.83
N THR A 56 -1.63 -3.59 -7.97
CA THR A 56 -2.34 -3.48 -9.25
C THR A 56 -1.81 -2.37 -10.17
N GLY A 57 -0.65 -1.76 -9.84
CA GLY A 57 0.13 -0.93 -10.74
C GLY A 57 -0.25 0.54 -10.81
N ILE A 58 -0.92 1.12 -9.81
CA ILE A 58 -1.40 2.51 -9.89
C ILE A 58 -0.26 3.52 -10.00
N VAL A 59 0.85 3.35 -9.25
CA VAL A 59 2.02 4.24 -9.32
C VAL A 59 2.72 4.06 -10.66
N ALA A 60 2.95 2.82 -11.09
CA ALA A 60 3.55 2.52 -12.39
C ALA A 60 2.75 3.13 -13.56
N ARG A 61 1.41 3.04 -13.53
CA ARG A 61 0.52 3.67 -14.52
C ARG A 61 0.63 5.18 -14.55
N ARG A 62 0.75 5.83 -13.38
CA ARG A 62 0.93 7.28 -13.28
C ARG A 62 2.31 7.70 -13.77
N ALA A 63 3.37 6.98 -13.36
CA ALA A 63 4.72 7.25 -13.82
C ALA A 63 4.87 7.12 -15.34
N ALA A 64 4.20 6.14 -15.96
CA ALA A 64 4.21 5.95 -17.41
C ALA A 64 3.70 7.19 -18.18
N ALA A 65 2.68 7.87 -17.63
CA ALA A 65 2.15 9.10 -18.23
C ALA A 65 3.17 10.25 -18.20
N GLU A 66 4.00 10.33 -17.15
CA GLU A 66 4.98 11.40 -16.97
C GLU A 66 6.25 11.17 -17.82
N VAL A 67 6.78 9.93 -17.84
CA VAL A 67 8.03 9.65 -18.54
C VAL A 67 7.88 9.58 -20.06
N GLY A 68 6.66 9.48 -20.58
CA GLY A 68 6.38 9.47 -22.01
C GLY A 68 7.00 8.29 -22.76
N ASN A 69 6.87 8.29 -24.10
CA ASN A 69 7.31 7.17 -24.95
C ASN A 69 8.82 6.94 -25.01
N SER A 70 9.62 7.88 -24.54
CA SER A 70 11.09 7.76 -24.48
C SER A 70 11.58 7.16 -23.16
N GLY A 71 10.71 7.13 -22.13
CA GLY A 71 10.99 6.53 -20.84
C GLY A 71 10.63 5.05 -20.76
N SER A 72 10.83 4.47 -19.60
CA SER A 72 10.46 3.09 -19.32
C SER A 72 9.98 2.93 -17.87
N VAL A 73 8.99 2.06 -17.67
CA VAL A 73 8.44 1.77 -16.33
C VAL A 73 8.43 0.27 -16.10
N VAL A 74 8.87 -0.13 -14.94
CA VAL A 74 8.86 -1.51 -14.45
C VAL A 74 8.08 -1.56 -13.15
N GLY A 75 7.13 -2.48 -13.01
CA GLY A 75 6.46 -2.82 -11.77
C GLY A 75 6.91 -4.19 -11.27
N VAL A 76 7.26 -4.29 -9.99
CA VAL A 76 7.61 -5.55 -9.31
C VAL A 76 6.65 -5.79 -8.16
N ASP A 77 6.14 -7.01 -8.07
CA ASP A 77 5.36 -7.47 -6.93
C ASP A 77 5.63 -8.96 -6.68
N ILE A 78 5.49 -9.39 -5.43
CA ILE A 78 5.61 -10.81 -5.07
C ILE A 78 4.31 -11.58 -5.35
N ASP A 79 3.19 -10.86 -5.50
CA ASP A 79 1.87 -11.44 -5.74
C ASP A 79 1.52 -11.44 -7.23
N SER A 80 1.47 -12.63 -7.82
CA SER A 80 1.14 -12.81 -9.24
C SER A 80 -0.32 -12.44 -9.57
N GLY A 81 -1.26 -12.53 -8.60
CA GLY A 81 -2.65 -12.11 -8.77
C GLY A 81 -2.76 -10.59 -8.91
N MET A 82 -2.04 -9.83 -8.07
CA MET A 82 -1.92 -8.39 -8.22
C MET A 82 -1.35 -7.99 -9.59
N LEU A 83 -0.28 -8.68 -10.02
CA LEU A 83 0.33 -8.42 -11.33
C LEU A 83 -0.58 -8.78 -12.52
N ALA A 84 -1.47 -9.77 -12.38
CA ALA A 84 -2.45 -10.08 -13.41
C ALA A 84 -3.42 -8.90 -13.61
N VAL A 85 -3.95 -8.35 -12.54
CA VAL A 85 -4.80 -7.15 -12.57
C VAL A 85 -4.02 -5.94 -13.10
N ALA A 86 -2.77 -5.73 -12.65
CA ALA A 86 -1.92 -4.64 -13.13
C ALA A 86 -1.74 -4.66 -14.66
N LYS A 87 -1.52 -5.84 -15.24
CA LYS A 87 -1.38 -6.03 -16.69
C LYS A 87 -2.66 -5.69 -17.43
N ASP A 88 -3.81 -6.09 -16.91
CA ASP A 88 -5.11 -5.79 -17.50
C ASP A 88 -5.40 -4.29 -17.47
N GLN A 89 -5.21 -3.66 -16.32
CA GLN A 89 -5.42 -2.22 -16.11
C GLN A 89 -4.47 -1.32 -16.91
N ALA A 90 -3.34 -1.85 -17.37
CA ALA A 90 -2.33 -1.12 -18.15
C ALA A 90 -2.30 -1.47 -19.64
N SER A 91 -3.26 -2.27 -20.14
CA SER A 91 -3.24 -2.80 -21.51
C SER A 91 -3.14 -1.75 -22.61
N ASP A 92 -3.68 -0.57 -22.40
CA ASP A 92 -3.69 0.54 -23.35
C ASP A 92 -2.70 1.67 -23.00
N ILE A 93 -1.86 1.48 -21.97
CA ILE A 93 -0.91 2.51 -21.50
C ILE A 93 0.38 2.50 -22.34
N GLN A 94 0.91 3.70 -22.58
CA GLN A 94 2.20 3.90 -23.23
C GLN A 94 3.07 4.86 -22.40
N PRO A 95 4.39 4.56 -22.25
CA PRO A 95 5.08 3.35 -22.73
C PRO A 95 4.49 2.08 -22.09
N ALA A 96 4.63 0.94 -22.73
CA ALA A 96 4.23 -0.34 -22.16
C ALA A 96 5.02 -0.60 -20.88
N ILE A 97 4.31 -0.94 -19.79
CA ILE A 97 4.90 -1.22 -18.48
C ILE A 97 5.40 -2.68 -18.47
N GLU A 98 6.63 -2.90 -18.02
CA GLU A 98 7.16 -4.24 -17.76
C GLU A 98 6.74 -4.70 -16.36
N TRP A 99 6.20 -5.92 -16.24
CA TRP A 99 5.75 -6.48 -14.97
C TRP A 99 6.59 -7.71 -14.61
N TRP A 100 7.13 -7.72 -13.39
CA TRP A 100 7.99 -8.77 -12.87
C TRP A 100 7.46 -9.30 -11.54
N GLU A 101 7.34 -10.62 -11.44
CA GLU A 101 7.13 -11.28 -10.15
C GLU A 101 8.50 -11.42 -9.46
N GLY A 102 8.64 -10.90 -8.24
CA GLY A 102 9.91 -10.90 -7.53
C GLY A 102 9.82 -10.34 -6.12
N ASP A 103 10.83 -10.70 -5.32
CA ASP A 103 11.02 -10.20 -3.98
C ASP A 103 11.72 -8.83 -4.01
N ALA A 104 11.22 -7.88 -3.23
CA ALA A 104 11.83 -6.56 -3.07
C ALA A 104 13.25 -6.62 -2.46
N ALA A 105 13.54 -7.68 -1.70
CA ALA A 105 14.86 -7.91 -1.09
C ALA A 105 15.89 -8.58 -2.03
N ASP A 106 15.46 -8.99 -3.26
CA ASP A 106 16.34 -9.58 -4.28
C ASP A 106 15.86 -9.15 -5.69
N LEU A 107 16.04 -7.87 -5.99
CA LEU A 107 15.56 -7.29 -7.26
C LEU A 107 16.39 -7.81 -8.45
N PRO A 108 15.74 -8.36 -9.51
CA PRO A 108 16.44 -8.98 -10.64
C PRO A 108 16.98 -7.96 -11.64
N PHE A 109 17.49 -6.83 -11.17
CA PHE A 109 17.99 -5.74 -12.01
C PHE A 109 19.45 -5.41 -11.68
N PRO A 110 20.21 -4.94 -12.68
CA PRO A 110 21.56 -4.45 -12.43
C PRO A 110 21.57 -3.16 -11.62
N ASP A 111 22.73 -2.86 -11.01
CA ASP A 111 22.97 -1.61 -10.31
C ASP A 111 22.71 -0.40 -11.22
N GLU A 112 22.27 0.71 -10.64
CA GLU A 112 22.15 2.02 -11.29
C GLU A 112 21.23 2.02 -12.55
N ARG A 113 20.21 1.15 -12.56
CA ARG A 113 19.31 1.00 -13.71
C ARG A 113 18.24 2.08 -13.79
N PHE A 114 17.75 2.59 -12.65
CA PHE A 114 16.55 3.43 -12.57
C PHE A 114 16.86 4.85 -12.11
N ASP A 115 16.15 5.82 -12.67
CA ASP A 115 16.27 7.22 -12.31
C ASP A 115 15.30 7.60 -11.17
N ALA A 116 14.21 6.85 -11.03
CA ALA A 116 13.32 6.92 -9.88
C ALA A 116 12.88 5.52 -9.42
N VAL A 117 12.75 5.35 -8.09
CA VAL A 117 12.22 4.13 -7.46
C VAL A 117 11.09 4.52 -6.52
N PHE A 118 9.94 3.89 -6.66
CA PHE A 118 8.78 4.07 -5.80
C PHE A 118 8.52 2.83 -4.96
N CYS A 119 7.99 3.03 -3.73
CA CYS A 119 7.35 1.99 -2.94
C CYS A 119 6.21 2.61 -2.14
N GLN A 120 4.98 2.42 -2.63
CA GLN A 120 3.79 2.95 -2.00
C GLN A 120 3.14 1.89 -1.11
N GLN A 121 3.17 2.10 0.21
CA GLN A 121 2.48 1.29 1.22
C GLN A 121 2.79 -0.22 1.14
N GLY A 122 3.97 -0.57 0.60
CA GLY A 122 4.48 -1.94 0.54
C GLY A 122 5.51 -2.24 1.64
N LEU A 123 6.41 -1.28 1.93
CA LEU A 123 7.58 -1.49 2.81
C LEU A 123 7.22 -2.08 4.18
N GLN A 124 6.10 -1.66 4.78
CA GLN A 124 5.63 -2.14 6.08
C GLN A 124 5.19 -3.62 6.08
N LEU A 125 5.04 -4.22 4.91
CA LEU A 125 4.64 -5.62 4.73
C LEU A 125 5.83 -6.55 4.46
N PHE A 126 7.05 -5.99 4.29
CA PHE A 126 8.23 -6.78 3.95
C PHE A 126 8.80 -7.49 5.18
N ASP A 127 9.19 -8.73 5.02
CA ASP A 127 9.89 -9.50 6.06
C ASP A 127 11.28 -8.93 6.34
N GLU A 128 11.98 -8.44 5.30
CA GLU A 128 13.34 -7.90 5.36
C GLU A 128 13.38 -6.45 4.80
N PRO A 129 12.76 -5.46 5.49
CA PRO A 129 12.62 -4.10 4.94
C PRO A 129 13.94 -3.37 4.72
N LEU A 130 14.97 -3.68 5.52
CA LEU A 130 16.31 -3.11 5.33
C LEU A 130 16.92 -3.63 4.03
N ALA A 131 16.88 -4.94 3.77
CA ALA A 131 17.40 -5.55 2.55
C ALA A 131 16.66 -5.01 1.30
N ALA A 132 15.34 -4.87 1.38
CA ALA A 132 14.57 -4.27 0.28
C ALA A 132 14.98 -2.81 0.00
N LEU A 133 15.24 -2.01 1.03
CA LEU A 133 15.73 -0.64 0.86
C LEU A 133 17.17 -0.60 0.29
N GLU A 134 18.04 -1.54 0.70
CA GLU A 134 19.38 -1.68 0.14
C GLU A 134 19.32 -2.04 -1.36
N GLU A 135 18.42 -2.93 -1.76
CA GLU A 135 18.17 -3.27 -3.15
C GLU A 135 17.60 -2.08 -3.95
N MET A 136 16.63 -1.34 -3.40
CA MET A 136 16.13 -0.11 -4.02
C MET A 136 17.26 0.91 -4.21
N ARG A 137 18.16 1.05 -3.22
CA ARG A 137 19.33 1.93 -3.34
C ARG A 137 20.33 1.44 -4.38
N ARG A 138 20.57 0.13 -4.46
CA ARG A 138 21.49 -0.49 -5.43
C ARG A 138 21.06 -0.26 -6.88
N VAL A 139 19.77 -0.44 -7.15
CA VAL A 139 19.23 -0.31 -8.52
C VAL A 139 19.00 1.13 -8.95
N LEU A 140 19.04 2.08 -7.99
CA LEU A 140 18.85 3.50 -8.24
C LEU A 140 20.15 4.12 -8.81
N SER A 141 20.06 4.92 -9.86
CA SER A 141 21.18 5.66 -10.42
C SER A 141 21.77 6.66 -9.41
N PRO A 142 23.03 7.11 -9.56
CA PRO A 142 23.68 7.99 -8.57
C PRO A 142 22.91 9.28 -8.26
N ASP A 143 22.23 9.86 -9.24
CA ASP A 143 21.43 11.08 -9.11
C ASP A 143 19.93 10.78 -8.97
N GLY A 144 19.57 9.50 -8.88
CA GLY A 144 18.18 9.04 -8.83
C GLY A 144 17.49 9.36 -7.52
N LEU A 145 16.18 9.24 -7.50
CA LEU A 145 15.33 9.53 -6.35
C LEU A 145 14.47 8.33 -5.95
N ALA A 146 14.54 7.92 -4.69
CA ALA A 146 13.57 7.03 -4.08
C ALA A 146 12.43 7.83 -3.44
N VAL A 147 11.18 7.41 -3.67
CA VAL A 147 9.98 8.00 -3.06
C VAL A 147 9.16 6.89 -2.41
N LEU A 148 9.06 6.94 -1.09
CA LEU A 148 8.40 5.92 -0.28
C LEU A 148 7.21 6.50 0.47
N ALA A 149 6.16 5.73 0.63
CA ALA A 149 5.05 6.06 1.53
C ALA A 149 4.72 4.86 2.41
N VAL A 150 4.56 5.11 3.71
CA VAL A 150 4.25 4.10 4.73
C VAL A 150 3.14 4.62 5.64
N TRP A 151 2.21 3.77 6.02
CA TRP A 151 1.20 4.12 7.02
C TRP A 151 1.84 4.57 8.32
N ARG A 152 1.28 5.60 8.94
CA ARG A 152 1.59 5.96 10.33
C ARG A 152 0.72 5.15 11.28
N SER A 153 0.98 5.28 12.59
CA SER A 153 0.18 4.60 13.62
C SER A 153 -1.32 4.69 13.33
N VAL A 154 -2.03 3.60 13.56
CA VAL A 154 -3.48 3.46 13.35
C VAL A 154 -4.28 4.55 14.06
N GLU A 155 -3.76 5.13 15.14
CA GLU A 155 -4.38 6.25 15.89
C GLU A 155 -4.67 7.47 15.01
N TYR A 156 -3.96 7.62 13.88
CA TYR A 156 -4.19 8.70 12.90
C TYR A 156 -5.22 8.33 11.82
N SER A 157 -5.87 7.17 11.95
CA SER A 157 -6.85 6.64 11.01
C SER A 157 -8.07 6.12 11.78
N PRO A 158 -8.94 7.02 12.28
CA PRO A 158 -10.02 6.67 13.22
C PRO A 158 -10.97 5.60 12.68
N GLY A 159 -11.17 5.51 11.36
CA GLY A 159 -11.96 4.45 10.74
C GLY A 159 -11.41 3.06 11.08
N TYR A 160 -10.10 2.86 10.93
CA TYR A 160 -9.46 1.58 11.20
C TYR A 160 -9.35 1.25 12.69
N VAL A 161 -9.19 2.27 13.57
CA VAL A 161 -9.25 2.06 15.03
C VAL A 161 -10.59 1.47 15.43
N VAL A 162 -11.67 2.13 15.01
CA VAL A 162 -13.04 1.73 15.37
C VAL A 162 -13.41 0.37 14.75
N LEU A 163 -13.03 0.15 13.49
CA LEU A 163 -13.28 -1.14 12.81
C LEU A 163 -12.54 -2.28 13.52
N ALA A 164 -11.27 -2.10 13.84
CA ALA A 164 -10.47 -3.11 14.50
C ALA A 164 -11.05 -3.49 15.88
N ASP A 165 -11.47 -2.48 16.66
CA ASP A 165 -12.12 -2.72 17.98
C ASP A 165 -13.47 -3.44 17.82
N ALA A 166 -14.24 -3.12 16.78
CA ALA A 166 -15.51 -3.79 16.51
C ALA A 166 -15.31 -5.25 16.07
N LEU A 167 -14.28 -5.53 15.25
CA LEU A 167 -13.92 -6.89 14.85
C LEU A 167 -13.51 -7.75 16.05
N ASP A 168 -12.64 -7.23 16.94
CA ASP A 168 -12.25 -7.92 18.17
C ASP A 168 -13.44 -8.23 19.08
N ARG A 169 -14.40 -7.32 19.15
CA ARG A 169 -15.57 -7.45 20.03
C ARG A 169 -16.61 -8.43 19.53
N HIS A 170 -16.86 -8.44 18.21
CA HIS A 170 -18.04 -9.12 17.65
C HIS A 170 -17.69 -10.32 16.76
N LEU A 171 -16.52 -10.35 16.12
CA LEU A 171 -16.16 -11.43 15.22
C LEU A 171 -15.32 -12.49 15.94
N GLU A 172 -14.13 -12.12 16.40
CA GLU A 172 -13.25 -12.94 17.24
C GLU A 172 -12.14 -12.11 17.88
N GLU A 173 -11.66 -12.56 19.04
CA GLU A 173 -10.49 -11.96 19.69
C GLU A 173 -9.24 -12.08 18.76
N GLY A 174 -8.58 -10.95 18.51
CA GLY A 174 -7.42 -10.84 17.62
C GLY A 174 -7.75 -10.54 16.15
N ALA A 175 -9.04 -10.50 15.76
CA ALA A 175 -9.40 -10.10 14.39
C ALA A 175 -8.98 -8.66 14.06
N GLY A 176 -9.05 -7.77 15.05
CA GLY A 176 -8.61 -6.38 14.90
C GLY A 176 -7.10 -6.20 14.74
N GLU A 177 -6.28 -7.15 15.23
CA GLU A 177 -4.83 -7.11 15.06
C GLU A 177 -4.42 -7.08 13.58
N MET A 178 -5.13 -7.86 12.76
CA MET A 178 -4.91 -7.88 11.30
C MET A 178 -5.14 -6.49 10.68
N MET A 179 -6.19 -5.78 11.13
CA MET A 179 -6.48 -4.43 10.63
C MET A 179 -5.47 -3.39 11.11
N ARG A 180 -4.86 -3.60 12.28
CA ARG A 180 -3.84 -2.68 12.85
C ARG A 180 -2.45 -2.92 12.29
N SER A 181 -2.13 -4.16 11.91
CA SER A 181 -0.75 -4.58 11.56
C SER A 181 -0.05 -3.73 10.49
N PRO A 182 -0.71 -3.21 9.43
CA PRO A 182 -0.05 -2.36 8.44
C PRO A 182 0.36 -0.97 8.96
N PHE A 183 -0.18 -0.55 10.13
CA PHE A 183 -0.02 0.81 10.66
C PHE A 183 1.08 0.93 11.72
N ASP A 184 1.58 -0.16 12.26
CA ASP A 184 2.43 -0.14 13.45
C ASP A 184 3.92 -0.40 13.15
N ALA A 185 4.34 -0.29 11.88
CA ALA A 185 5.70 -0.62 11.47
C ALA A 185 6.74 0.36 12.02
N TRP A 186 6.56 1.67 11.79
CA TRP A 186 7.52 2.71 12.19
C TRP A 186 6.86 4.06 12.40
N ASP A 187 7.39 4.84 13.34
CA ASP A 187 7.19 6.29 13.30
C ASP A 187 8.04 6.94 12.18
N THR A 188 7.77 8.23 11.91
CA THR A 188 8.46 8.95 10.82
C THR A 188 9.98 9.09 11.05
N ALA A 189 10.43 9.14 12.31
CA ALA A 189 11.86 9.26 12.64
C ALA A 189 12.56 7.90 12.52
N GLU A 190 11.91 6.83 12.92
CA GLU A 190 12.38 5.45 12.78
C GLU A 190 12.47 5.06 11.30
N LEU A 191 11.45 5.35 10.50
CA LEU A 191 11.48 5.13 9.05
C LEU A 191 12.62 5.89 8.40
N ARG A 192 12.81 7.18 8.75
CA ARG A 192 13.93 7.97 8.25
C ARG A 192 15.28 7.37 8.61
N LYS A 193 15.40 6.82 9.82
CA LYS A 193 16.62 6.13 10.24
C LYS A 193 16.86 4.86 9.43
N LEU A 194 15.84 4.04 9.25
CA LEU A 194 15.90 2.80 8.47
C LEU A 194 16.39 3.06 7.03
N VAL A 195 15.84 4.10 6.38
CA VAL A 195 16.24 4.49 5.02
C VAL A 195 17.70 4.95 4.97
N ARG A 196 18.19 5.65 6.01
CA ARG A 196 19.61 6.00 6.11
C ARG A 196 20.51 4.79 6.35
N ASP A 197 20.06 3.86 7.20
CA ASP A 197 20.82 2.63 7.47
C ASP A 197 20.96 1.76 6.20
N ALA A 198 20.05 1.88 5.24
CA ALA A 198 20.12 1.25 3.91
C ALA A 198 21.08 1.95 2.93
N GLY A 199 21.78 3.01 3.35
CA GLY A 199 22.81 3.69 2.56
C GLY A 199 22.33 4.90 1.75
N PHE A 200 21.14 5.43 2.02
CA PHE A 200 20.71 6.70 1.45
C PHE A 200 21.26 7.88 2.23
N ASP A 201 21.86 8.86 1.56
CA ASP A 201 22.52 10.02 2.20
C ASP A 201 21.57 11.18 2.46
N ASP A 202 20.82 11.63 1.46
CA ASP A 202 19.88 12.76 1.54
C ASP A 202 18.44 12.25 1.77
N VAL A 203 18.07 12.09 3.04
CA VAL A 203 16.78 11.53 3.44
C VAL A 203 15.89 12.60 4.07
N THR A 204 14.82 12.97 3.37
CA THR A 204 13.76 13.84 3.85
C THR A 204 12.51 13.03 4.15
N ALA A 205 11.98 13.15 5.35
CA ALA A 205 10.74 12.51 5.77
C ALA A 205 9.71 13.57 6.18
N THR A 206 8.50 13.47 5.65
CA THR A 206 7.40 14.38 5.91
C THR A 206 6.13 13.61 6.26
N ILE A 207 5.20 14.26 6.97
CA ILE A 207 3.88 13.71 7.22
C ILE A 207 2.94 14.17 6.11
N GLY A 208 2.32 13.21 5.44
CA GLY A 208 1.27 13.44 4.47
C GLY A 208 -0.11 13.21 5.10
N PHE A 209 -1.08 14.00 4.70
CA PHE A 209 -2.47 13.92 5.17
C PHE A 209 -3.36 13.52 4.00
N GLY A 210 -4.23 12.56 4.23
CA GLY A 210 -5.26 12.14 3.30
C GLY A 210 -6.60 11.98 3.99
N THR A 211 -7.62 11.73 3.19
CA THR A 211 -8.97 11.35 3.66
C THR A 211 -9.45 10.17 2.84
N GLU A 212 -10.20 9.31 3.47
CA GLU A 212 -10.91 8.23 2.83
C GLU A 212 -12.41 8.51 2.87
N ARG A 213 -13.10 8.29 1.75
CA ARG A 213 -14.53 8.49 1.66
C ARG A 213 -15.22 7.23 1.16
N PHE A 214 -16.23 6.79 1.91
CA PHE A 214 -17.07 5.65 1.57
C PHE A 214 -18.53 6.09 1.49
N PRO A 215 -19.35 5.43 0.64
CA PRO A 215 -20.78 5.78 0.51
C PRO A 215 -21.57 5.64 1.82
N SER A 216 -21.15 4.73 2.71
CA SER A 216 -21.73 4.53 4.03
C SER A 216 -20.75 3.79 4.95
N ILE A 217 -21.05 3.74 6.25
CA ILE A 217 -20.29 2.94 7.23
C ILE A 217 -20.42 1.44 6.90
N GLU A 218 -21.61 0.97 6.50
CA GLU A 218 -21.80 -0.42 6.09
C GLU A 218 -20.90 -0.80 4.91
N GLU A 219 -20.80 0.07 3.88
CA GLU A 219 -19.91 -0.13 2.74
C GLU A 219 -18.43 -0.11 3.15
N PHE A 220 -18.03 0.76 4.07
CA PHE A 220 -16.69 0.76 4.64
C PHE A 220 -16.36 -0.59 5.29
N VAL A 221 -17.20 -1.04 6.24
CA VAL A 221 -16.99 -2.32 6.93
C VAL A 221 -16.93 -3.48 5.94
N ARG A 222 -17.85 -3.54 4.99
CA ARG A 222 -17.93 -4.61 4.00
C ARG A 222 -16.68 -4.66 3.12
N ARG A 223 -16.27 -3.52 2.57
CA ARG A 223 -15.11 -3.44 1.67
C ARG A 223 -13.82 -3.77 2.37
N GLU A 224 -13.60 -3.22 3.57
CA GLU A 224 -12.38 -3.48 4.35
C GLU A 224 -12.25 -4.95 4.75
N VAL A 225 -13.33 -5.60 5.12
CA VAL A 225 -13.26 -7.00 5.55
C VAL A 225 -13.10 -7.96 4.37
N VAL A 226 -13.72 -7.68 3.21
CA VAL A 226 -13.75 -8.62 2.08
C VAL A 226 -12.38 -8.92 1.46
N ILE A 227 -11.44 -7.99 1.55
CA ILE A 227 -10.07 -8.16 1.05
C ILE A 227 -9.13 -8.81 2.07
N THR A 228 -9.64 -9.21 3.22
CA THR A 228 -8.84 -9.81 4.29
C THR A 228 -9.16 -11.30 4.44
N PRO A 229 -8.28 -12.09 5.07
CA PRO A 229 -8.60 -13.47 5.45
C PRO A 229 -9.82 -13.62 6.36
N LEU A 230 -10.38 -12.51 6.88
CA LEU A 230 -11.62 -12.51 7.67
C LEU A 230 -12.90 -12.56 6.83
N ALA A 231 -12.81 -12.40 5.49
CA ALA A 231 -13.95 -12.33 4.58
C ALA A 231 -14.92 -13.51 4.77
N ALA A 232 -14.44 -14.74 4.63
CA ALA A 232 -15.26 -15.95 4.76
C ALA A 232 -15.90 -16.07 6.16
N ARG A 233 -15.19 -15.64 7.20
CA ARG A 233 -15.69 -15.67 8.57
C ARG A 233 -16.77 -14.62 8.80
N PHE A 234 -16.58 -13.42 8.31
CA PHE A 234 -17.57 -12.36 8.36
C PHE A 234 -18.85 -12.74 7.60
N GLU A 235 -18.72 -13.30 6.39
CA GLU A 235 -19.85 -13.73 5.58
C GLU A 235 -20.65 -14.86 6.24
N SER A 236 -19.98 -15.82 6.88
CA SER A 236 -20.61 -16.95 7.57
C SER A 236 -21.14 -16.62 8.97
N ALA A 237 -20.81 -15.44 9.52
CA ALA A 237 -21.29 -15.00 10.83
C ALA A 237 -22.82 -14.81 10.83
N ASP A 238 -23.42 -15.04 12.01
CA ASP A 238 -24.86 -14.77 12.19
C ASP A 238 -25.20 -13.32 11.81
N PRO A 239 -26.32 -13.07 11.10
CA PRO A 239 -26.74 -11.71 10.75
C PRO A 239 -26.78 -10.74 11.94
N SER A 240 -27.13 -11.22 13.13
CA SER A 240 -27.14 -10.40 14.35
C SER A 240 -25.73 -9.96 14.78
N VAL A 241 -24.71 -10.79 14.56
CA VAL A 241 -23.31 -10.46 14.82
C VAL A 241 -22.82 -9.38 13.85
N ARG A 242 -23.12 -9.53 12.56
CA ARG A 242 -22.77 -8.52 11.56
C ARG A 242 -23.46 -7.18 11.83
N SER A 243 -24.75 -7.21 12.17
CA SER A 243 -25.49 -5.98 12.54
C SER A 243 -24.89 -5.31 13.76
N ALA A 244 -24.57 -6.06 14.83
CA ALA A 244 -23.97 -5.51 16.04
C ALA A 244 -22.56 -4.93 15.79
N LEU A 245 -21.78 -5.53 14.88
CA LEU A 245 -20.49 -5.01 14.45
C LEU A 245 -20.67 -3.67 13.74
N ILE A 246 -21.56 -3.59 12.76
CA ILE A 246 -21.85 -2.35 12.02
C ILE A 246 -22.38 -1.26 12.95
N GLU A 247 -23.33 -1.56 13.85
CA GLU A 247 -23.84 -0.62 14.85
C GLU A 247 -22.70 -0.07 15.74
N THR A 248 -21.75 -0.92 16.13
CA THR A 248 -20.57 -0.46 16.91
C THR A 248 -19.70 0.51 16.11
N VAL A 249 -19.52 0.26 14.81
CA VAL A 249 -18.77 1.17 13.93
C VAL A 249 -19.55 2.46 13.68
N GLU A 250 -20.87 2.40 13.52
CA GLU A 250 -21.75 3.58 13.40
C GLU A 250 -21.68 4.47 14.65
N ASP A 251 -21.73 3.87 15.83
CA ASP A 251 -21.58 4.61 17.09
C ASP A 251 -20.21 5.29 17.22
N GLY A 252 -19.15 4.64 16.76
CA GLY A 252 -17.78 5.17 16.83
C GLY A 252 -17.43 6.20 15.76
N LEU A 253 -18.07 6.16 14.60
CA LEU A 253 -17.77 7.01 13.45
C LEU A 253 -18.89 8.00 13.10
N GLY A 254 -19.93 8.15 13.92
CA GLY A 254 -21.05 9.05 13.64
C GLY A 254 -20.64 10.51 13.36
N ASP A 255 -19.61 11.01 14.05
CA ASP A 255 -19.06 12.36 13.84
C ASP A 255 -18.30 12.53 12.51
N TYR A 256 -18.02 11.44 11.81
CA TYR A 256 -17.34 11.40 10.52
C TYR A 256 -18.30 11.20 9.33
N VAL A 257 -19.61 11.25 9.55
CA VAL A 257 -20.62 11.11 8.51
C VAL A 257 -21.14 12.48 8.08
N ASP A 258 -21.16 12.72 6.76
CA ASP A 258 -21.74 13.91 6.14
C ASP A 258 -22.82 13.51 5.10
N ASP A 259 -23.33 14.48 4.31
CA ASP A 259 -24.38 14.26 3.29
C ASP A 259 -23.91 13.33 2.14
N GLU A 260 -22.59 13.09 2.01
CA GLU A 260 -21.99 12.25 0.97
C GLU A 260 -21.50 10.89 1.49
N GLY A 261 -21.71 10.60 2.78
CA GLY A 261 -21.36 9.34 3.43
C GLY A 261 -20.31 9.49 4.54
N LEU A 262 -19.53 8.42 4.76
CA LEU A 262 -18.46 8.39 5.75
C LEU A 262 -17.20 9.03 5.18
N VAL A 263 -16.54 9.92 5.92
CA VAL A 263 -15.24 10.51 5.60
C VAL A 263 -14.37 10.64 6.84
N PHE A 264 -13.18 10.07 6.82
CA PHE A 264 -12.23 10.19 7.93
C PHE A 264 -10.81 10.44 7.43
N PRO A 265 -9.95 11.09 8.27
CA PRO A 265 -8.57 11.36 7.92
C PRO A 265 -7.69 10.13 8.08
N HIS A 266 -6.56 10.13 7.37
CA HIS A 266 -5.44 9.24 7.61
C HIS A 266 -4.10 9.96 7.40
N GLN A 267 -3.01 9.35 7.87
CA GLN A 267 -1.67 9.91 7.73
C GLN A 267 -0.67 8.88 7.22
N LEU A 268 0.22 9.34 6.33
CA LEU A 268 1.37 8.58 5.88
C LEU A 268 2.68 9.29 6.27
N SER A 269 3.72 8.52 6.52
CA SER A 269 5.09 9.00 6.44
C SER A 269 5.53 8.91 4.99
N VAL A 270 5.89 10.04 4.38
CA VAL A 270 6.38 10.12 3.01
C VAL A 270 7.86 10.47 3.05
N VAL A 271 8.69 9.63 2.44
CA VAL A 271 10.13 9.78 2.39
C VAL A 271 10.59 9.99 0.96
N THR A 272 11.48 10.95 0.78
CA THR A 272 12.30 11.09 -0.42
C THR A 272 13.76 10.91 -0.04
N ALA A 273 14.53 10.15 -0.84
CA ALA A 273 15.91 9.81 -0.53
C ALA A 273 16.77 9.67 -1.80
N ARG A 274 18.07 10.01 -1.68
CA ARG A 274 19.07 9.85 -2.74
C ARG A 274 20.29 9.11 -2.24
#